data_1fff5fc12ebc35249a584f8e6ff99195
#
_entry.id   1fff5fc12ebc35249a584f8e6ff99195
#
_cell.length_a   1.000
_cell.length_b   1.000
_cell.length_c   1.000
_cell.angle_alpha   90.00
_cell.angle_beta   90.00
_cell.angle_gamma   90.00
#
_symmetry.space_group_name_H-M   'P 1'
#
loop_
_entity.id
_entity.type
_entity.pdbx_description
1 polymer ?
#
loop_
_entity_poly.entity_id
_entity_poly.type
_entity_poly.pdbx_seq_one_letter_code
_entity_poly.pdbx_strand_id
1 'polypeptide(L)'
;MDRSERAESKGRSETVGERRAAKRSRRARAPGLSLSRKFSRPGVHPFDEVEWDLRSATITNERGELIFEQRDCEVPRSWSQLATNVVVSKYFRGHLGSPERESSVKQLIGRAAGRMHAWGAQGGSFRTPEDGGRFTAELVRR
;
A
#
# COMPACT_ATOMS: atom_id res chain seq x y z
N MET A 1 5.39 -77.10 23.16
CA MET A 1 5.04 -75.79 23.75
C MET A 1 5.70 -74.73 22.92
N ASP A 2 4.94 -74.18 22.01
CA ASP A 2 5.45 -73.09 21.19
C ASP A 2 4.34 -72.03 21.11
N ARG A 3 4.68 -70.81 21.49
CA ARG A 3 3.75 -69.69 21.60
C ARG A 3 4.21 -68.63 20.61
N SER A 4 3.68 -68.71 19.39
CA SER A 4 3.91 -67.74 18.36
C SER A 4 3.27 -66.40 18.70
N GLU A 5 4.08 -65.37 18.89
CA GLU A 5 3.66 -64.01 19.00
C GLU A 5 3.25 -63.43 17.62
N ARG A 6 1.99 -63.01 17.56
CA ARG A 6 1.41 -62.32 16.41
C ARG A 6 1.72 -60.81 16.53
N ALA A 7 2.60 -60.30 15.69
CA ALA A 7 2.82 -58.87 15.53
C ALA A 7 1.64 -58.24 14.76
N GLU A 8 0.83 -57.48 15.43
CA GLU A 8 -0.19 -56.62 14.81
C GLU A 8 0.46 -55.38 14.18
N SER A 9 0.50 -55.34 12.87
CA SER A 9 0.85 -54.15 12.10
C SER A 9 -0.34 -53.17 12.11
N LYS A 10 -0.26 -52.13 12.93
CA LYS A 10 -1.24 -51.08 13.01
C LYS A 10 -1.05 -50.12 11.83
N GLY A 11 -1.65 -50.45 10.70
CA GLY A 11 -1.73 -49.57 9.53
C GLY A 11 -2.61 -48.36 9.86
N ARG A 12 -1.97 -47.20 10.01
CA ARG A 12 -2.65 -45.92 10.20
C ARG A 12 -3.28 -45.53 8.88
N SER A 13 -4.59 -45.73 8.73
CA SER A 13 -5.35 -45.26 7.57
C SER A 13 -5.50 -43.73 7.63
N GLU A 14 -4.75 -43.03 6.79
CA GLU A 14 -4.99 -41.58 6.58
C GLU A 14 -6.37 -41.39 5.95
N THR A 15 -7.17 -40.53 6.56
CA THR A 15 -8.52 -40.25 6.07
C THR A 15 -8.48 -39.43 4.78
N VAL A 16 -9.49 -39.61 3.92
CA VAL A 16 -9.63 -38.84 2.67
C VAL A 16 -9.61 -37.32 2.90
N GLY A 17 -10.02 -36.88 4.08
CA GLY A 17 -9.96 -35.47 4.50
C GLY A 17 -8.55 -34.95 4.70
N GLU A 18 -7.66 -35.74 5.31
CA GLU A 18 -6.25 -35.37 5.53
C GLU A 18 -5.47 -35.28 4.21
N ARG A 19 -5.75 -36.18 3.27
CA ARG A 19 -5.15 -36.12 1.92
C ARG A 19 -5.63 -34.90 1.10
N ARG A 20 -6.90 -34.47 1.28
CA ARG A 20 -7.42 -33.25 0.65
C ARG A 20 -6.86 -31.97 1.28
N ALA A 21 -6.67 -31.95 2.60
CA ALA A 21 -6.04 -30.82 3.32
C ALA A 21 -4.56 -30.68 2.93
N ALA A 22 -3.79 -31.80 2.89
CA ALA A 22 -2.40 -31.82 2.44
C ALA A 22 -2.24 -31.40 0.97
N LYS A 23 -3.22 -31.73 0.10
CA LYS A 23 -3.21 -31.32 -1.31
C LYS A 23 -3.55 -29.84 -1.50
N ARG A 24 -4.32 -29.24 -0.58
CA ARG A 24 -4.60 -27.78 -0.56
C ARG A 24 -3.38 -26.96 -0.14
N SER A 25 -2.57 -27.46 0.79
CA SER A 25 -1.37 -26.75 1.26
C SER A 25 -0.21 -26.79 0.23
N ARG A 26 -0.27 -27.69 -0.75
CA ARG A 26 0.73 -27.87 -1.82
C ARG A 26 0.40 -27.15 -3.14
N ARG A 27 -0.62 -26.34 -3.22
CA ARG A 27 -0.71 -25.39 -4.34
C ARG A 27 0.43 -24.41 -4.16
N ALA A 28 1.54 -24.68 -4.83
CA ALA A 28 2.65 -23.74 -4.94
C ALA A 28 2.04 -22.39 -5.33
N ARG A 29 2.15 -21.44 -4.43
CA ARG A 29 1.69 -20.05 -4.67
C ARG A 29 2.42 -19.60 -5.93
N ALA A 30 1.70 -19.17 -6.94
CA ALA A 30 2.31 -18.68 -8.17
C ALA A 30 3.38 -17.65 -7.80
N PRO A 31 4.57 -17.69 -8.43
CA PRO A 31 5.61 -16.74 -8.11
C PRO A 31 5.06 -15.34 -8.30
N GLY A 32 5.26 -14.48 -7.30
CA GLY A 32 4.80 -13.08 -7.34
C GLY A 32 5.38 -12.34 -8.54
N LEU A 33 4.84 -11.16 -8.81
CA LEU A 33 5.24 -10.31 -9.92
C LEU A 33 6.67 -9.82 -9.73
N SER A 34 7.46 -9.86 -10.79
CA SER A 34 8.73 -9.14 -10.91
C SER A 34 8.49 -7.86 -11.65
N LEU A 35 8.95 -6.75 -11.07
CA LEU A 35 8.71 -5.41 -11.58
C LEU A 35 10.01 -4.75 -12.03
N SER A 36 10.02 -4.21 -13.24
CA SER A 36 11.08 -3.34 -13.73
C SER A 36 10.70 -1.87 -13.54
N ARG A 37 11.70 -1.02 -13.34
CA ARG A 37 11.49 0.44 -13.29
C ARG A 37 11.19 0.98 -14.68
N LYS A 38 10.20 1.88 -14.77
CA LYS A 38 9.83 2.58 -15.99
C LYS A 38 9.81 4.09 -15.80
N PHE A 39 9.28 4.55 -14.68
CA PHE A 39 9.10 5.97 -14.35
C PHE A 39 10.05 6.44 -13.26
N SER A 40 10.45 5.56 -12.34
CA SER A 40 11.33 5.89 -11.21
C SER A 40 12.79 5.53 -11.50
N ARG A 41 13.72 6.20 -10.79
CA ARG A 41 15.15 5.98 -10.90
C ARG A 41 15.69 5.22 -9.68
N PRO A 42 16.69 4.34 -9.85
CA PRO A 42 17.36 3.72 -8.70
C PRO A 42 18.04 4.77 -7.83
N GLY A 43 17.89 4.66 -6.50
CA GLY A 43 18.55 5.54 -5.54
C GLY A 43 17.97 6.95 -5.41
N VAL A 44 16.92 7.29 -6.18
CA VAL A 44 16.24 8.59 -6.09
C VAL A 44 14.81 8.35 -5.60
N HIS A 45 14.43 9.06 -4.52
CA HIS A 45 13.05 8.98 -4.06
C HIS A 45 12.16 9.79 -5.02
N PRO A 46 10.99 9.28 -5.45
CA PRO A 46 10.13 9.97 -6.42
C PRO A 46 9.73 11.38 -6.01
N PHE A 47 9.62 11.67 -4.72
CA PHE A 47 9.31 13.02 -4.23
C PHE A 47 10.45 14.02 -4.40
N ASP A 48 11.70 13.55 -4.52
CA ASP A 48 12.86 14.42 -4.72
C ASP A 48 12.97 14.94 -6.16
N GLU A 49 12.20 14.35 -7.08
CA GLU A 49 12.13 14.77 -8.49
C GLU A 49 11.00 15.79 -8.75
N VAL A 50 10.28 16.21 -7.71
CA VAL A 50 9.17 17.17 -7.78
C VAL A 50 9.53 18.43 -7.00
N GLU A 51 9.29 19.59 -7.59
CA GLU A 51 9.37 20.85 -6.86
C GLU A 51 8.11 21.04 -6.00
N TRP A 52 8.33 21.34 -4.71
CA TRP A 52 7.27 21.53 -3.71
C TRP A 52 7.11 22.99 -3.34
N ASP A 53 5.90 23.37 -2.99
CA ASP A 53 5.52 24.71 -2.59
C ASP A 53 4.58 24.65 -1.39
N LEU A 54 4.60 25.66 -0.54
CA LEU A 54 3.66 25.82 0.58
C LEU A 54 2.53 26.76 0.16
N ARG A 55 1.30 26.28 0.22
CA ARG A 55 0.11 27.05 -0.17
C ARG A 55 -0.98 26.96 0.86
N SER A 56 -1.83 27.97 0.89
CA SER A 56 -3.10 27.94 1.60
C SER A 56 -4.20 27.40 0.71
N ALA A 57 -4.98 26.46 1.22
CA ALA A 57 -6.18 25.97 0.56
C ALA A 57 -7.40 26.62 1.19
N THR A 58 -8.26 27.24 0.37
CA THR A 58 -9.44 27.95 0.82
C THR A 58 -10.66 27.58 0.00
N ILE A 59 -11.82 27.47 0.66
CA ILE A 59 -13.11 27.33 -0.01
C ILE A 59 -14.06 28.37 0.58
N THR A 60 -14.71 29.11 -0.29
CA THR A 60 -15.75 30.06 0.05
C THR A 60 -17.10 29.62 -0.51
N ASN A 61 -18.19 30.05 0.11
CA ASN A 61 -19.53 29.88 -0.43
C ASN A 61 -19.85 30.94 -1.51
N GLU A 62 -21.04 30.89 -2.08
CA GLU A 62 -21.51 31.83 -3.09
C GLU A 62 -21.58 33.31 -2.60
N ARG A 63 -21.64 33.50 -1.26
CA ARG A 63 -21.65 34.80 -0.63
C ARG A 63 -20.25 35.31 -0.30
N GLY A 64 -19.19 34.55 -0.63
CA GLY A 64 -17.80 34.90 -0.32
C GLY A 64 -17.37 34.57 1.12
N GLU A 65 -18.22 33.94 1.92
CA GLU A 65 -17.87 33.56 3.29
C GLU A 65 -16.94 32.34 3.28
N LEU A 66 -15.91 32.38 4.12
CA LEU A 66 -14.92 31.31 4.24
C LEU A 66 -15.54 30.07 4.91
N ILE A 67 -15.60 28.95 4.18
CA ILE A 67 -16.09 27.66 4.69
C ILE A 67 -14.94 26.78 5.16
N PHE A 68 -13.81 26.82 4.47
CA PHE A 68 -12.65 25.99 4.74
C PHE A 68 -11.37 26.77 4.49
N GLU A 69 -10.43 26.70 5.44
CA GLU A 69 -9.07 27.20 5.28
C GLU A 69 -8.07 26.23 5.92
N GLN A 70 -7.02 25.90 5.18
CA GLN A 70 -5.84 25.25 5.74
C GLN A 70 -4.60 25.89 5.13
N ARG A 71 -3.73 26.41 5.99
CA ARG A 71 -2.48 27.07 5.61
C ARG A 71 -1.32 26.07 5.58
N ASP A 72 -0.23 26.49 4.97
CA ASP A 72 1.06 25.77 4.95
C ASP A 72 0.94 24.32 4.45
N CYS A 73 0.10 24.13 3.43
CA CYS A 73 -0.05 22.84 2.77
C CYS A 73 1.06 22.64 1.74
N GLU A 74 1.88 21.62 1.92
CA GLU A 74 2.92 21.24 0.96
C GLU A 74 2.30 20.52 -0.23
N VAL A 75 2.40 21.13 -1.40
CA VAL A 75 1.82 20.64 -2.66
C VAL A 75 2.85 20.73 -3.79
N PRO A 76 2.72 19.93 -4.88
CA PRO A 76 3.54 20.13 -6.07
C PRO A 76 3.39 21.54 -6.62
N ARG A 77 4.50 22.21 -6.89
CA ARG A 77 4.53 23.59 -7.40
C ARG A 77 3.77 23.75 -8.72
N SER A 78 3.73 22.70 -9.53
CA SER A 78 3.02 22.68 -10.83
C SER A 78 1.50 22.65 -10.70
N TRP A 79 0.94 22.40 -9.50
CA TRP A 79 -0.50 22.32 -9.32
C TRP A 79 -1.18 23.70 -9.41
N SER A 80 -2.39 23.71 -9.96
CA SER A 80 -3.24 24.91 -9.88
C SER A 80 -3.76 25.13 -8.46
N GLN A 81 -4.17 26.36 -8.15
CA GLN A 81 -4.80 26.65 -6.84
C GLN A 81 -6.10 25.86 -6.65
N LEU A 82 -6.86 25.67 -7.72
CA LEU A 82 -8.09 24.85 -7.68
C LEU A 82 -7.78 23.41 -7.29
N ALA A 83 -6.77 22.79 -7.92
CA ALA A 83 -6.34 21.43 -7.56
C ALA A 83 -5.90 21.35 -6.09
N THR A 84 -5.13 22.33 -5.61
CA THR A 84 -4.72 22.44 -4.21
C THR A 84 -5.94 22.49 -3.28
N ASN A 85 -6.90 23.38 -3.53
CA ASN A 85 -8.10 23.52 -2.71
C ASN A 85 -8.91 22.23 -2.63
N VAL A 86 -9.11 21.55 -3.77
CA VAL A 86 -9.87 20.30 -3.83
C VAL A 86 -9.16 19.18 -3.07
N VAL A 87 -7.86 18.98 -3.32
CA VAL A 87 -7.13 17.88 -2.70
C VAL A 87 -7.00 18.06 -1.19
N VAL A 88 -6.64 19.25 -0.74
CA VAL A 88 -6.50 19.54 0.70
C VAL A 88 -7.83 19.40 1.42
N SER A 89 -8.91 19.94 0.86
CA SER A 89 -10.21 19.91 1.54
C SER A 89 -10.89 18.54 1.55
N LYS A 90 -10.69 17.72 0.51
CA LYS A 90 -11.43 16.48 0.32
C LYS A 90 -10.64 15.21 0.63
N TYR A 91 -9.31 15.24 0.47
CA TYR A 91 -8.50 14.04 0.53
C TYR A 91 -7.49 14.00 1.68
N PHE A 92 -7.11 15.13 2.26
CA PHE A 92 -6.28 15.15 3.46
C PHE A 92 -7.01 14.53 4.63
N ARG A 93 -6.35 13.62 5.31
CA ARG A 93 -6.88 12.90 6.47
C ARG A 93 -6.69 13.69 7.76
N GLY A 94 -7.51 13.38 8.77
CA GLY A 94 -7.51 14.03 10.07
C GLY A 94 -8.44 15.26 10.14
N HIS A 95 -8.89 15.59 11.34
CA HIS A 95 -9.73 16.77 11.57
C HIS A 95 -8.92 18.05 11.41
N LEU A 96 -9.51 19.07 10.81
CA LEU A 96 -8.88 20.38 10.68
C LEU A 96 -8.47 20.90 12.06
N GLY A 97 -7.22 21.36 12.19
CA GLY A 97 -6.67 21.83 13.46
C GLY A 97 -6.17 20.76 14.42
N SER A 98 -6.33 19.46 14.10
CA SER A 98 -5.76 18.38 14.90
C SER A 98 -4.31 18.05 14.49
N PRO A 99 -3.49 17.51 15.40
CA PRO A 99 -2.12 17.07 15.07
C PRO A 99 -2.06 15.96 14.00
N GLU A 100 -3.17 15.19 13.84
CA GLU A 100 -3.25 14.10 12.87
C GLU A 100 -3.65 14.60 11.47
N ARG A 101 -3.96 15.89 11.33
CA ARG A 101 -4.32 16.46 10.03
C ARG A 101 -3.13 16.47 9.11
N GLU A 102 -3.28 15.83 7.94
CA GLU A 102 -2.28 15.87 6.89
C GLU A 102 -2.03 17.32 6.44
N SER A 103 -0.77 17.67 6.24
CA SER A 103 -0.32 18.98 5.77
C SER A 103 0.48 18.92 4.47
N SER A 104 0.72 17.70 3.95
CA SER A 104 1.50 17.50 2.74
C SER A 104 0.84 16.46 1.83
N VAL A 105 0.87 16.73 0.54
CA VAL A 105 0.49 15.75 -0.50
C VAL A 105 1.39 14.51 -0.44
N LYS A 106 2.64 14.63 0.05
CA LYS A 106 3.53 13.49 0.30
C LYS A 106 2.91 12.51 1.31
N GLN A 107 2.29 13.02 2.36
CA GLN A 107 1.61 12.17 3.37
C GLN A 107 0.41 11.45 2.75
N LEU A 108 -0.42 12.17 1.99
CA LEU A 108 -1.57 11.59 1.28
C LEU A 108 -1.15 10.45 0.34
N ILE A 109 -0.18 10.72 -0.54
CA ILE A 109 0.31 9.74 -1.52
C ILE A 109 1.02 8.59 -0.81
N GLY A 110 1.87 8.89 0.18
CA GLY A 110 2.59 7.88 0.96
C GLY A 110 1.65 6.94 1.70
N ARG A 111 0.56 7.47 2.27
CA ARG A 111 -0.48 6.68 2.93
C ARG A 111 -1.18 5.73 1.94
N ALA A 112 -1.56 6.22 0.76
CA ALA A 112 -2.22 5.41 -0.25
C ALA A 112 -1.28 4.34 -0.82
N ALA A 113 -0.09 4.74 -1.27
CA ALA A 113 0.92 3.84 -1.83
C ALA A 113 1.42 2.81 -0.81
N GLY A 114 1.65 3.23 0.43
CA GLY A 114 2.04 2.35 1.53
C GLY A 114 0.98 1.30 1.86
N ARG A 115 -0.29 1.64 1.81
CA ARG A 115 -1.39 0.69 2.01
C ARG A 115 -1.45 -0.35 0.88
N MET A 116 -1.31 0.09 -0.36
CA MET A 116 -1.27 -0.81 -1.53
C MET A 116 -0.05 -1.73 -1.47
N HIS A 117 1.12 -1.21 -1.09
CA HIS A 117 2.33 -2.01 -0.87
C HIS A 117 2.09 -3.09 0.20
N ALA A 118 1.56 -2.70 1.36
CA ALA A 118 1.30 -3.63 2.46
C ALA A 118 0.34 -4.75 2.04
N TRP A 119 -0.73 -4.46 1.34
CA TRP A 119 -1.64 -5.47 0.81
C TRP A 119 -0.96 -6.40 -0.19
N GLY A 120 -0.17 -5.84 -1.12
CA GLY A 120 0.60 -6.62 -2.09
C GLY A 120 1.61 -7.55 -1.41
N ALA A 121 2.33 -7.07 -0.41
CA ALA A 121 3.29 -7.86 0.36
C ALA A 121 2.61 -8.98 1.15
N GLN A 122 1.55 -8.67 1.91
CA GLN A 122 0.77 -9.66 2.67
C GLN A 122 0.11 -10.69 1.74
N GLY A 123 -0.41 -10.24 0.59
CA GLY A 123 -1.00 -11.08 -0.44
C GLY A 123 0.03 -11.92 -1.21
N GLY A 124 1.36 -11.68 -1.06
CA GLY A 124 2.43 -12.34 -1.81
C GLY A 124 2.38 -12.00 -3.30
N SER A 125 1.95 -10.80 -3.61
CA SER A 125 1.85 -10.32 -4.99
C SER A 125 3.22 -9.98 -5.59
N PHE A 126 4.23 -9.74 -4.76
CA PHE A 126 5.60 -9.44 -5.20
C PHE A 126 6.47 -10.69 -5.11
N ARG A 127 7.38 -10.86 -6.07
CA ARG A 127 8.35 -11.96 -6.06
C ARG A 127 9.39 -11.77 -4.96
N THR A 128 9.88 -10.53 -4.82
CA THR A 128 10.86 -10.13 -3.82
C THR A 128 10.42 -8.85 -3.10
N PRO A 129 10.96 -8.54 -1.91
CA PRO A 129 10.74 -7.24 -1.25
C PRO A 129 11.16 -6.05 -2.12
N GLU A 130 12.20 -6.20 -2.94
CA GLU A 130 12.67 -5.17 -3.86
C GLU A 130 11.63 -4.89 -4.96
N ASP A 131 10.90 -5.91 -5.43
CA ASP A 131 9.80 -5.72 -6.38
C ASP A 131 8.66 -4.90 -5.75
N GLY A 132 8.37 -5.13 -4.47
CA GLY A 132 7.44 -4.30 -3.70
C GLY A 132 7.89 -2.85 -3.59
N GLY A 133 9.18 -2.61 -3.32
CA GLY A 133 9.77 -1.28 -3.31
C GLY A 133 9.71 -0.58 -4.68
N ARG A 134 10.00 -1.32 -5.77
CA ARG A 134 9.86 -0.82 -7.14
C ARG A 134 8.40 -0.45 -7.45
N PHE A 135 7.45 -1.30 -7.09
CA PHE A 135 6.02 -1.01 -7.25
C PHE A 135 5.64 0.33 -6.60
N THR A 136 6.05 0.53 -5.34
CA THR A 136 5.76 1.76 -4.62
C THR A 136 6.38 2.98 -5.30
N ALA A 137 7.65 2.90 -5.71
CA ALA A 137 8.34 3.98 -6.39
C ALA A 137 7.71 4.33 -7.74
N GLU A 138 7.31 3.32 -8.52
CA GLU A 138 6.63 3.51 -9.81
C GLU A 138 5.24 4.14 -9.62
N LEU A 139 4.50 3.74 -8.59
CA LEU A 139 3.17 4.27 -8.27
C LEU A 139 3.23 5.74 -7.86
N VAL A 140 4.20 6.09 -7.01
CA VAL A 140 4.38 7.46 -6.49
C VAL A 140 4.87 8.42 -7.58
N ARG A 141 5.68 7.94 -8.54
CA ARG A 141 6.27 8.78 -9.60
C ARG A 141 5.29 9.12 -10.71
N ARG A 142 4.23 8.36 -10.89
CA ARG A 142 3.25 8.54 -11.97
C ARG A 142 2.24 9.62 -11.67
#